data_c83542be723d8f61aa4fc1b850260138
#
_entry.id   c83542be723d8f61aa4fc1b850260138
#
_cell.length_a   1.000
_cell.length_b   1.000
_cell.length_c   1.000
_cell.angle_alpha   90.00
_cell.angle_beta   90.00
_cell.angle_gamma   90.00
#
_symmetry.space_group_name_H-M   'P 1'
#
loop_
_entity.id
_entity.type
_entity.pdbx_description
1 polymer ?
#
loop_
_entity_poly.entity_id
_entity_poly.type
_entity_poly.pdbx_seq_one_letter_code
_entity_poly.pdbx_strand_id
1 'polypeptide(L)'
;MVKEIKRDYYLEQLIKREGNGLIKIVTGIRRCGKSYLLRTLFKNHLLENGVDEKHIIEMAFDLFDNIDYRDPKHFYPWAKEQIQDDEKYYFLLDEVQLLDEFVSVLNGLADKKNCDVFVTGSNAKFLSRDIATEFGGRGDEVHMYPLSFSEFMSCYDGNKYDGWNEYITYGGIPLVVLAETDEQKMNLLDNLFQETYISDIVKRNKIRNVGEMESLLDVLASAIGALTNPNKLQKTFKSVNNSKITATTIIWRILF
;
A
#
# COMPACT_ATOMS: atom_id res chain seq x y z
N MET A 1 19.80 -13.87 9.99
CA MET A 1 18.37 -14.24 9.78
C MET A 1 17.59 -12.94 9.68
N VAL A 2 16.82 -12.76 8.64
CA VAL A 2 15.91 -11.58 8.54
C VAL A 2 14.88 -11.74 9.64
N LYS A 3 14.75 -10.73 10.53
CA LYS A 3 13.72 -10.74 11.58
C LYS A 3 12.36 -10.72 10.92
N GLU A 4 11.52 -11.68 11.25
CA GLU A 4 10.14 -11.70 10.81
C GLU A 4 9.32 -10.67 11.60
N ILE A 5 8.65 -9.77 10.90
CA ILE A 5 7.76 -8.79 11.52
C ILE A 5 6.35 -9.33 11.51
N LYS A 6 5.82 -9.57 12.70
CA LYS A 6 4.44 -10.03 12.85
C LYS A 6 3.46 -8.92 12.51
N ARG A 7 2.46 -9.24 11.69
CA ARG A 7 1.36 -8.34 11.33
C ARG A 7 0.02 -9.03 11.65
N ASP A 8 -0.04 -9.63 12.85
CA ASP A 8 -1.13 -10.52 13.30
C ASP A 8 -2.51 -9.89 13.13
N TYR A 9 -2.66 -8.60 13.46
CA TYR A 9 -3.92 -7.88 13.27
C TYR A 9 -4.41 -7.91 11.83
N TYR A 10 -3.52 -7.61 10.87
CA TYR A 10 -3.89 -7.57 9.45
C TYR A 10 -4.09 -8.96 8.87
N LEU A 11 -3.28 -9.93 9.29
CA LEU A 11 -3.46 -11.33 8.93
C LEU A 11 -4.83 -11.84 9.37
N GLU A 12 -5.24 -11.59 10.63
CA GLU A 12 -6.58 -11.93 11.12
C GLU A 12 -7.70 -11.23 10.33
N GLN A 13 -7.46 -9.98 9.87
CA GLN A 13 -8.45 -9.28 9.03
C GLN A 13 -8.65 -9.99 7.70
N LEU A 14 -7.60 -10.54 7.07
CA LEU A 14 -7.73 -11.33 5.85
C LEU A 14 -8.42 -12.66 6.10
N ILE A 15 -8.01 -13.37 7.15
CA ILE A 15 -8.61 -14.67 7.56
C ILE A 15 -10.12 -14.54 7.78
N LYS A 16 -10.56 -13.52 8.54
CA LYS A 16 -11.99 -13.29 8.82
C LYS A 16 -12.83 -12.99 7.57
N ARG A 17 -12.18 -12.62 6.47
CA ARG A 17 -12.82 -12.28 5.19
C ARG A 17 -12.78 -13.40 4.16
N GLU A 18 -12.12 -14.51 4.47
CA GLU A 18 -12.08 -15.65 3.57
C GLU A 18 -13.48 -16.13 3.20
N GLY A 19 -13.69 -16.39 1.92
CA GLY A 19 -14.93 -16.97 1.41
C GLY A 19 -16.17 -16.09 1.53
N ASN A 20 -16.03 -14.78 1.82
CA ASN A 20 -17.17 -13.87 1.93
C ASN A 20 -17.78 -13.44 0.58
N GLY A 21 -17.23 -13.93 -0.55
CA GLY A 21 -17.69 -13.62 -1.90
C GLY A 21 -17.29 -12.22 -2.42
N LEU A 22 -16.52 -11.46 -1.63
CA LEU A 22 -16.02 -10.15 -2.01
C LEU A 22 -14.53 -10.22 -2.41
N ILE A 23 -14.05 -9.23 -3.16
CA ILE A 23 -12.63 -9.05 -3.46
C ILE A 23 -11.97 -8.38 -2.25
N LYS A 24 -11.00 -9.03 -1.62
CA LYS A 24 -10.25 -8.48 -0.49
C LYS A 24 -9.13 -7.60 -1.01
N ILE A 25 -9.17 -6.33 -0.62
CA ILE A 25 -8.29 -5.30 -1.15
C ILE A 25 -7.41 -4.76 -0.03
N VAL A 26 -6.13 -5.12 -0.05
CA VAL A 26 -5.14 -4.58 0.89
C VAL A 26 -4.59 -3.27 0.34
N THR A 27 -4.96 -2.18 0.97
CA THR A 27 -4.50 -0.82 0.63
C THR A 27 -3.47 -0.31 1.63
N GLY A 28 -2.86 0.82 1.35
CA GLY A 28 -1.89 1.47 2.21
C GLY A 28 -0.71 2.04 1.43
N ILE A 29 0.10 2.87 2.10
CA ILE A 29 1.23 3.53 1.47
C ILE A 29 2.26 2.53 0.94
N ARG A 30 3.09 2.94 -0.02
CA ARG A 30 4.18 2.11 -0.52
C ARG A 30 5.13 1.73 0.62
N ARG A 31 5.68 0.50 0.56
CA ARG A 31 6.61 -0.07 1.54
C ARG A 31 6.04 -0.32 2.95
N CYS A 32 4.74 -0.22 3.18
CA CYS A 32 4.14 -0.58 4.48
C CYS A 32 4.00 -2.09 4.72
N GLY A 33 4.34 -2.95 3.73
CA GLY A 33 4.38 -4.41 3.88
C GLY A 33 3.19 -5.16 3.28
N LYS A 34 2.39 -4.57 2.38
CA LYS A 34 1.22 -5.21 1.75
C LYS A 34 1.55 -6.53 1.06
N SER A 35 2.56 -6.51 0.17
CA SER A 35 3.03 -7.69 -0.56
C SER A 35 3.50 -8.80 0.38
N TYR A 36 4.19 -8.43 1.47
CA TYR A 36 4.64 -9.37 2.50
C TYR A 36 3.45 -9.99 3.26
N LEU A 37 2.46 -9.17 3.65
CA LEU A 37 1.24 -9.66 4.28
C LEU A 37 0.52 -10.68 3.39
N LEU A 38 0.36 -10.37 2.11
CA LEU A 38 -0.41 -11.21 1.19
C LEU A 38 0.38 -12.47 0.77
N ARG A 39 1.59 -12.29 0.25
CA ARG A 39 2.36 -13.34 -0.42
C ARG A 39 3.24 -14.16 0.53
N THR A 40 3.41 -13.71 1.78
CA THR A 40 4.17 -14.46 2.79
C THR A 40 3.26 -14.88 3.93
N LEU A 41 2.73 -13.94 4.70
CA LEU A 41 2.00 -14.29 5.92
C LEU A 41 0.68 -15.00 5.62
N PHE A 42 -0.12 -14.47 4.70
CA PHE A 42 -1.41 -15.06 4.36
C PHE A 42 -1.23 -16.37 3.55
N LYS A 43 -0.28 -16.43 2.62
CA LYS A 43 0.08 -17.68 1.92
C LYS A 43 0.48 -18.77 2.91
N ASN A 44 1.37 -18.47 3.86
CA ASN A 44 1.80 -19.44 4.88
C ASN A 44 0.61 -19.93 5.71
N HIS A 45 -0.28 -18.99 6.12
CA HIS A 45 -1.51 -19.36 6.81
C HIS A 45 -2.36 -20.37 6.02
N LEU A 46 -2.56 -20.14 4.72
CA LEU A 46 -3.32 -21.06 3.86
C LEU A 46 -2.68 -22.46 3.81
N LEU A 47 -1.36 -22.53 3.62
CA LEU A 47 -0.60 -23.77 3.57
C LEU A 47 -0.67 -24.53 4.91
N GLU A 48 -0.49 -23.84 6.04
CA GLU A 48 -0.59 -24.39 7.40
C GLU A 48 -1.99 -24.93 7.72
N ASN A 49 -3.03 -24.38 7.08
CA ASN A 49 -4.42 -24.85 7.20
C ASN A 49 -4.80 -25.88 6.14
N GLY A 50 -3.82 -26.46 5.43
CA GLY A 50 -4.00 -27.60 4.54
C GLY A 50 -4.47 -27.27 3.13
N VAL A 51 -4.40 -25.99 2.71
CA VAL A 51 -4.61 -25.64 1.30
C VAL A 51 -3.42 -26.14 0.49
N ASP A 52 -3.67 -26.90 -0.57
CA ASP A 52 -2.63 -27.36 -1.50
C ASP A 52 -2.05 -26.15 -2.26
N GLU A 53 -0.72 -26.11 -2.41
CA GLU A 53 -0.02 -25.01 -3.09
C GLU A 53 -0.55 -24.77 -4.51
N LYS A 54 -0.98 -25.81 -5.22
CA LYS A 54 -1.59 -25.69 -6.57
C LYS A 54 -2.90 -24.89 -6.59
N HIS A 55 -3.56 -24.72 -5.43
CA HIS A 55 -4.77 -23.91 -5.29
C HIS A 55 -4.49 -22.47 -4.84
N ILE A 56 -3.21 -22.09 -4.67
CA ILE A 56 -2.78 -20.74 -4.34
C ILE A 56 -2.13 -20.12 -5.58
N ILE A 57 -2.85 -19.26 -6.26
CA ILE A 57 -2.41 -18.65 -7.52
C ILE A 57 -1.85 -17.27 -7.23
N GLU A 58 -0.54 -17.11 -7.43
CA GLU A 58 0.14 -15.84 -7.17
C GLU A 58 0.51 -15.12 -8.47
N MET A 59 0.33 -13.78 -8.49
CA MET A 59 0.84 -12.92 -9.55
C MET A 59 1.24 -11.57 -8.96
N ALA A 60 2.47 -11.12 -9.25
CA ALA A 60 2.95 -9.79 -8.93
C ALA A 60 3.16 -9.00 -10.22
N PHE A 61 2.29 -8.03 -10.49
CA PHE A 61 2.27 -7.30 -11.76
C PHE A 61 3.42 -6.31 -11.91
N ASP A 62 4.14 -5.97 -10.83
CA ASP A 62 5.32 -5.10 -10.87
C ASP A 62 6.59 -5.83 -11.32
N LEU A 63 6.63 -7.16 -11.25
CA LEU A 63 7.77 -7.95 -11.73
C LEU A 63 7.86 -7.92 -13.26
N PHE A 64 9.09 -7.84 -13.76
CA PHE A 64 9.38 -7.80 -15.19
C PHE A 64 8.91 -9.07 -15.92
N ASP A 65 9.07 -10.23 -15.30
CA ASP A 65 8.66 -11.53 -15.86
C ASP A 65 7.14 -11.62 -16.09
N ASN A 66 6.36 -10.76 -15.42
CA ASN A 66 4.90 -10.72 -15.49
C ASN A 66 4.37 -9.54 -16.32
N ILE A 67 5.24 -8.83 -17.06
CA ILE A 67 4.85 -7.62 -17.78
C ILE A 67 3.76 -7.89 -18.83
N ASP A 68 3.79 -9.02 -19.49
CA ASP A 68 2.82 -9.40 -20.51
C ASP A 68 1.42 -9.67 -19.92
N TYR A 69 1.36 -10.07 -18.65
CA TYR A 69 0.11 -10.27 -17.92
C TYR A 69 -0.55 -8.98 -17.43
N ARG A 70 0.04 -7.81 -17.69
CA ARG A 70 -0.65 -6.52 -17.50
C ARG A 70 -1.75 -6.29 -18.53
N ASP A 71 -1.71 -7.01 -19.68
CA ASP A 71 -2.81 -7.07 -20.63
C ASP A 71 -3.85 -8.11 -20.14
N PRO A 72 -5.13 -7.73 -19.93
CA PRO A 72 -6.18 -8.65 -19.53
C PRO A 72 -6.40 -9.81 -20.52
N LYS A 73 -6.02 -9.61 -21.80
CA LYS A 73 -6.12 -10.67 -22.81
C LYS A 73 -5.14 -11.82 -22.57
N HIS A 74 -4.04 -11.56 -21.89
CA HIS A 74 -3.08 -12.59 -21.50
C HIS A 74 -3.38 -13.13 -20.10
N PHE A 75 -3.63 -12.22 -19.13
CA PHE A 75 -3.84 -12.63 -17.74
C PHE A 75 -5.12 -13.44 -17.53
N TYR A 76 -6.27 -12.99 -18.06
CA TYR A 76 -7.54 -13.63 -17.73
C TYR A 76 -7.67 -15.07 -18.28
N PRO A 77 -7.23 -15.39 -19.52
CA PRO A 77 -7.14 -16.78 -19.98
C PRO A 77 -6.20 -17.62 -19.12
N TRP A 78 -5.00 -17.13 -18.84
CA TRP A 78 -4.02 -17.80 -17.98
C TRP A 78 -4.61 -18.10 -16.59
N ALA A 79 -5.23 -17.13 -15.95
CA ALA A 79 -5.84 -17.31 -14.62
C ALA A 79 -6.95 -18.37 -14.62
N LYS A 80 -7.71 -18.48 -15.73
CA LYS A 80 -8.73 -19.54 -15.87
C LYS A 80 -8.13 -20.93 -16.04
N GLU A 81 -7.00 -21.03 -16.72
CA GLU A 81 -6.30 -22.30 -16.93
C GLU A 81 -5.71 -22.85 -15.61
N GLN A 82 -5.46 -21.98 -14.61
CA GLN A 82 -5.02 -22.43 -13.29
C GLN A 82 -6.12 -23.18 -12.53
N ILE A 83 -7.40 -22.95 -12.84
CA ILE A 83 -8.55 -23.57 -12.18
C ILE A 83 -8.82 -24.92 -12.84
N GLN A 84 -8.32 -26.01 -12.25
CA GLN A 84 -8.32 -27.35 -12.84
C GLN A 84 -9.32 -28.31 -12.20
N ASP A 85 -9.86 -27.97 -11.02
CA ASP A 85 -10.81 -28.79 -10.27
C ASP A 85 -11.86 -27.91 -9.59
N ASP A 86 -12.79 -28.51 -8.84
CA ASP A 86 -13.86 -27.82 -8.13
C ASP A 86 -13.48 -27.36 -6.72
N GLU A 87 -12.22 -27.58 -6.31
CA GLU A 87 -11.71 -27.12 -5.01
C GLU A 87 -11.57 -25.61 -4.98
N LYS A 88 -11.37 -25.04 -3.78
CA LYS A 88 -11.27 -23.61 -3.59
C LYS A 88 -9.90 -23.08 -4.00
N TYR A 89 -9.86 -22.11 -4.90
CA TYR A 89 -8.67 -21.42 -5.37
C TYR A 89 -8.54 -20.04 -4.73
N TYR A 90 -7.35 -19.71 -4.28
CA TYR A 90 -7.00 -18.42 -3.71
C TYR A 90 -6.11 -17.63 -4.69
N PHE A 91 -6.62 -16.54 -5.20
CA PHE A 91 -5.85 -15.64 -6.08
C PHE A 91 -5.20 -14.55 -5.24
N LEU A 92 -3.87 -14.57 -5.13
CA LEU A 92 -3.06 -13.59 -4.39
C LEU A 92 -2.36 -12.67 -5.40
N LEU A 93 -2.99 -11.53 -5.74
CA LEU A 93 -2.58 -10.67 -6.83
C LEU A 93 -1.99 -9.37 -6.28
N ASP A 94 -0.71 -9.12 -6.56
CA ASP A 94 0.04 -7.98 -6.02
C ASP A 94 0.15 -6.85 -7.06
N GLU A 95 -0.02 -5.58 -6.61
CA GLU A 95 0.04 -4.35 -7.40
C GLU A 95 -0.93 -4.37 -8.62
N VAL A 96 -2.19 -4.79 -8.39
CA VAL A 96 -3.19 -5.02 -9.45
C VAL A 96 -3.54 -3.77 -10.27
N GLN A 97 -3.25 -2.56 -9.82
CA GLN A 97 -3.45 -1.34 -10.61
C GLN A 97 -2.55 -1.27 -11.87
N LEU A 98 -1.56 -2.16 -11.97
CA LEU A 98 -0.73 -2.31 -13.17
C LEU A 98 -1.37 -3.20 -14.24
N LEU A 99 -2.40 -3.97 -13.89
CA LEU A 99 -3.22 -4.71 -14.84
C LEU A 99 -4.26 -3.76 -15.46
N ASP A 100 -4.32 -3.70 -16.78
CA ASP A 100 -5.34 -2.93 -17.47
C ASP A 100 -6.73 -3.52 -17.21
N GLU A 101 -7.75 -2.67 -17.10
CA GLU A 101 -9.14 -3.07 -16.81
C GLU A 101 -9.29 -3.99 -15.57
N PHE A 102 -8.38 -3.89 -14.60
CA PHE A 102 -8.28 -4.78 -13.44
C PHE A 102 -9.62 -5.00 -12.73
N VAL A 103 -10.46 -3.98 -12.61
CA VAL A 103 -11.78 -4.10 -11.95
C VAL A 103 -12.66 -5.14 -12.65
N SER A 104 -12.74 -5.08 -14.00
CA SER A 104 -13.54 -6.01 -14.79
C SER A 104 -12.99 -7.44 -14.68
N VAL A 105 -11.67 -7.57 -14.74
CA VAL A 105 -10.97 -8.86 -14.61
C VAL A 105 -11.19 -9.50 -13.25
N LEU A 106 -11.01 -8.72 -12.16
CA LEU A 106 -11.16 -9.21 -10.81
C LEU A 106 -12.62 -9.58 -10.49
N ASN A 107 -13.58 -8.79 -10.97
CA ASN A 107 -14.99 -9.14 -10.86
C ASN A 107 -15.30 -10.45 -11.60
N GLY A 108 -14.70 -10.68 -12.78
CA GLY A 108 -14.85 -11.93 -13.53
C GLY A 108 -14.24 -13.15 -12.84
N LEU A 109 -13.16 -12.97 -12.05
CA LEU A 109 -12.61 -14.03 -11.20
C LEU A 109 -13.47 -14.29 -9.97
N ALA A 110 -13.88 -13.22 -9.27
CA ALA A 110 -14.71 -13.32 -8.06
C ALA A 110 -16.12 -13.87 -8.30
N ASP A 111 -16.62 -13.80 -9.55
CA ASP A 111 -17.90 -14.37 -9.95
C ASP A 111 -17.88 -15.93 -10.02
N LYS A 112 -16.67 -16.52 -10.00
CA LYS A 112 -16.51 -17.99 -9.94
C LYS A 112 -16.65 -18.45 -8.49
N LYS A 113 -17.56 -19.42 -8.25
CA LYS A 113 -17.94 -19.89 -6.90
C LYS A 113 -16.77 -20.46 -6.09
N ASN A 114 -15.77 -21.02 -6.78
CA ASN A 114 -14.61 -21.65 -6.17
C ASN A 114 -13.36 -20.73 -6.15
N CYS A 115 -13.49 -19.44 -6.47
CA CYS A 115 -12.39 -18.50 -6.45
C CYS A 115 -12.54 -17.50 -5.31
N ASP A 116 -11.48 -17.29 -4.57
CA ASP A 116 -11.35 -16.27 -3.53
C ASP A 116 -10.22 -15.31 -3.89
N VAL A 117 -10.53 -14.02 -4.02
CA VAL A 117 -9.62 -13.05 -4.64
C VAL A 117 -9.12 -12.07 -3.60
N PHE A 118 -7.80 -12.01 -3.44
CA PHE A 118 -7.07 -11.11 -2.57
C PHE A 118 -6.09 -10.29 -3.39
N VAL A 119 -6.14 -8.98 -3.26
CA VAL A 119 -5.33 -8.09 -4.07
C VAL A 119 -4.62 -7.04 -3.22
N THR A 120 -3.49 -6.53 -3.71
CA THR A 120 -2.88 -5.33 -3.17
C THR A 120 -2.87 -4.21 -4.20
N GLY A 121 -2.85 -2.99 -3.71
CA GLY A 121 -2.59 -1.80 -4.51
C GLY A 121 -2.04 -0.67 -3.67
N SER A 122 -1.05 0.06 -4.21
CA SER A 122 -0.34 1.14 -3.52
C SER A 122 -0.59 2.52 -4.12
N ASN A 123 -1.39 2.55 -5.17
CA ASN A 123 -1.65 3.78 -5.92
C ASN A 123 -2.83 4.56 -5.26
N ALA A 124 -2.89 5.85 -5.54
CA ALA A 124 -3.95 6.72 -5.04
C ALA A 124 -5.35 6.38 -5.54
N LYS A 125 -5.50 5.64 -6.64
CA LYS A 125 -6.79 5.04 -7.00
C LYS A 125 -7.30 4.11 -5.91
N PHE A 126 -6.39 3.44 -5.18
CA PHE A 126 -6.68 2.58 -4.04
C PHE A 126 -6.65 3.30 -2.69
N LEU A 127 -6.23 4.57 -2.64
CA LEU A 127 -6.23 5.40 -1.43
C LEU A 127 -7.42 6.37 -1.39
N SER A 128 -8.16 6.52 -2.49
CA SER A 128 -9.36 7.33 -2.53
C SER A 128 -10.55 6.55 -1.93
N ARG A 129 -11.48 7.27 -1.30
CA ARG A 129 -12.73 6.70 -0.73
C ARG A 129 -13.60 5.93 -1.75
N ASP A 130 -13.14 5.84 -2.99
CA ASP A 130 -13.89 5.33 -4.14
C ASP A 130 -13.64 3.84 -4.44
N ILE A 131 -12.80 3.12 -3.66
CA ILE A 131 -12.55 1.69 -3.89
C ILE A 131 -13.85 0.88 -3.88
N ALA A 132 -14.70 1.10 -2.89
CA ALA A 132 -16.00 0.42 -2.81
C ALA A 132 -16.89 0.77 -4.02
N THR A 133 -16.79 2.01 -4.52
CA THR A 133 -17.53 2.47 -5.70
C THR A 133 -16.92 1.92 -6.99
N GLU A 134 -15.60 1.89 -7.09
CA GLU A 134 -14.87 1.38 -8.26
C GLU A 134 -15.15 -0.12 -8.50
N PHE A 135 -15.23 -0.91 -7.43
CA PHE A 135 -15.62 -2.34 -7.49
C PHE A 135 -17.15 -2.56 -7.45
N GLY A 136 -17.96 -1.51 -7.54
CA GLY A 136 -19.41 -1.65 -7.56
C GLY A 136 -20.00 -2.31 -6.30
N GLY A 137 -19.40 -2.10 -5.13
CA GLY A 137 -19.80 -2.72 -3.87
C GLY A 137 -19.28 -4.15 -3.64
N ARG A 138 -18.42 -4.67 -4.55
CA ARG A 138 -17.82 -6.01 -4.44
C ARG A 138 -16.44 -6.01 -3.76
N GLY A 139 -15.94 -4.87 -3.30
CA GLY A 139 -14.65 -4.73 -2.61
C GLY A 139 -14.81 -4.75 -1.09
N ASP A 140 -13.91 -5.45 -0.41
CA ASP A 140 -13.77 -5.46 1.06
C ASP A 140 -12.35 -5.02 1.41
N GLU A 141 -12.23 -3.78 1.92
CA GLU A 141 -10.94 -3.13 2.12
C GLU A 141 -10.32 -3.48 3.47
N VAL A 142 -9.02 -3.78 3.44
CA VAL A 142 -8.13 -3.85 4.61
C VAL A 142 -7.05 -2.77 4.44
N HIS A 143 -7.23 -1.63 5.11
CA HIS A 143 -6.26 -0.55 5.04
C HIS A 143 -5.09 -0.80 5.98
N MET A 144 -3.88 -0.92 5.41
CA MET A 144 -2.65 -1.25 6.12
C MET A 144 -1.79 -0.01 6.34
N TYR A 145 -1.47 0.25 7.60
CA TYR A 145 -0.55 1.30 8.02
C TYR A 145 0.89 0.78 8.17
N PRO A 146 1.90 1.65 8.21
CA PRO A 146 3.22 1.30 8.73
C PRO A 146 3.11 0.61 10.10
N LEU A 147 4.19 0.02 10.58
CA LEU A 147 4.19 -0.66 11.87
C LEU A 147 3.70 0.28 12.97
N SER A 148 2.78 -0.18 13.77
CA SER A 148 2.48 0.44 15.06
C SER A 148 3.67 0.30 16.01
N PHE A 149 3.71 1.10 17.08
CA PHE A 149 4.78 0.98 18.06
C PHE A 149 4.85 -0.43 18.71
N SER A 150 3.71 -1.08 18.88
CA SER A 150 3.66 -2.46 19.38
C SER A 150 4.29 -3.46 18.41
N GLU A 151 3.99 -3.33 17.10
CA GLU A 151 4.60 -4.17 16.05
C GLU A 151 6.10 -3.89 15.91
N PHE A 152 6.51 -2.60 15.99
CA PHE A 152 7.91 -2.21 16.03
C PHE A 152 8.64 -2.88 17.21
N MET A 153 8.09 -2.79 18.42
CA MET A 153 8.70 -3.39 19.62
C MET A 153 8.78 -4.92 19.54
N SER A 154 7.95 -5.59 18.74
CA SER A 154 8.01 -7.05 18.57
C SER A 154 9.29 -7.51 17.85
N CYS A 155 9.94 -6.63 17.09
CA CYS A 155 11.19 -6.90 16.37
C CYS A 155 12.38 -6.06 16.85
N TYR A 156 12.19 -5.24 17.90
CA TYR A 156 13.21 -4.39 18.49
C TYR A 156 13.89 -5.08 19.69
N ASP A 157 15.21 -5.14 19.72
CA ASP A 157 15.97 -5.85 20.77
C ASP A 157 16.31 -4.97 21.98
N GLY A 158 16.03 -3.65 21.95
CA GLY A 158 16.32 -2.71 23.01
C GLY A 158 15.20 -2.58 24.04
N ASN A 159 15.40 -1.72 25.03
CA ASN A 159 14.35 -1.38 25.97
C ASN A 159 13.27 -0.46 25.33
N LYS A 160 12.13 -0.34 26.02
CA LYS A 160 10.97 0.41 25.52
C LYS A 160 11.23 1.91 25.29
N TYR A 161 12.10 2.51 26.10
CA TYR A 161 12.37 3.96 26.00
C TYR A 161 13.27 4.25 24.81
N ASP A 162 14.30 3.45 24.58
CA ASP A 162 15.17 3.57 23.42
C ASP A 162 14.36 3.24 22.13
N GLY A 163 13.55 2.19 22.18
CA GLY A 163 12.65 1.86 21.09
C GLY A 163 11.63 2.95 20.77
N TRP A 164 11.13 3.65 21.77
CA TRP A 164 10.27 4.81 21.58
C TRP A 164 10.99 5.96 20.87
N ASN A 165 12.21 6.31 21.34
CA ASN A 165 13.01 7.35 20.70
C ASN A 165 13.34 7.02 19.25
N GLU A 166 13.67 5.77 18.96
CA GLU A 166 13.93 5.32 17.60
C GLU A 166 12.67 5.37 16.73
N TYR A 167 11.54 4.89 17.25
CA TYR A 167 10.27 4.89 16.53
C TYR A 167 9.76 6.29 16.20
N ILE A 168 9.87 7.26 17.12
CA ILE A 168 9.46 8.64 16.82
C ILE A 168 10.43 9.35 15.87
N THR A 169 11.68 8.88 15.76
CA THR A 169 12.69 9.46 14.87
C THR A 169 12.56 8.91 13.44
N TYR A 170 12.44 7.60 13.29
CA TYR A 170 12.48 6.93 11.98
C TYR A 170 11.12 6.38 11.52
N GLY A 171 10.13 6.34 12.39
CA GLY A 171 8.80 5.83 12.09
C GLY A 171 8.72 4.30 12.00
N GLY A 172 7.60 3.82 11.42
CA GLY A 172 7.26 2.39 11.36
C GLY A 172 7.31 1.76 9.97
N ILE A 173 8.04 2.33 9.00
CA ILE A 173 8.21 1.68 7.70
C ILE A 173 9.07 0.42 7.86
N PRO A 174 8.57 -0.81 7.52
CA PRO A 174 9.27 -2.05 7.82
C PRO A 174 10.72 -2.10 7.34
N LEU A 175 10.98 -1.64 6.11
CA LEU A 175 12.32 -1.62 5.53
C LEU A 175 13.29 -0.71 6.32
N VAL A 176 12.78 0.41 6.85
CA VAL A 176 13.56 1.34 7.69
C VAL A 176 13.83 0.73 9.07
N VAL A 177 12.83 0.07 9.65
CA VAL A 177 12.95 -0.59 10.96
C VAL A 177 13.96 -1.75 10.92
N LEU A 178 14.08 -2.44 9.79
CA LEU A 178 15.03 -3.54 9.60
C LEU A 178 16.46 -3.07 9.22
N ALA A 179 16.66 -1.78 8.96
CA ALA A 179 17.99 -1.25 8.65
C ALA A 179 18.86 -1.19 9.91
N GLU A 180 20.15 -1.51 9.75
CA GLU A 180 21.07 -1.70 10.87
C GLU A 180 21.66 -0.39 11.39
N THR A 181 21.82 0.61 10.52
CA THR A 181 22.46 1.88 10.89
C THR A 181 21.55 3.08 10.65
N ASP A 182 21.76 4.14 11.44
CA ASP A 182 21.01 5.39 11.30
C ASP A 182 21.16 6.01 9.91
N GLU A 183 22.36 5.91 9.32
CA GLU A 183 22.63 6.37 7.96
C GLU A 183 21.77 5.62 6.94
N GLN A 184 21.67 4.29 7.05
CA GLN A 184 20.81 3.49 6.18
C GLN A 184 19.34 3.86 6.34
N LYS A 185 18.86 4.08 7.59
CA LYS A 185 17.49 4.48 7.86
C LYS A 185 17.17 5.84 7.23
N MET A 186 18.06 6.82 7.41
CA MET A 186 17.89 8.15 6.82
C MET A 186 17.87 8.08 5.29
N ASN A 187 18.83 7.39 4.67
CA ASN A 187 18.90 7.23 3.21
C ASN A 187 17.64 6.54 2.65
N LEU A 188 17.12 5.52 3.35
CA LEU A 188 15.88 4.85 2.95
C LEU A 188 14.67 5.78 3.04
N LEU A 189 14.56 6.61 4.09
CA LEU A 189 13.49 7.58 4.24
C LEU A 189 13.57 8.67 3.16
N ASP A 190 14.75 9.21 2.89
CA ASP A 190 14.96 10.21 1.85
C ASP A 190 14.59 9.67 0.46
N ASN A 191 15.06 8.47 0.12
CA ASN A 191 14.72 7.82 -1.15
C ASN A 191 13.21 7.54 -1.25
N LEU A 192 12.57 7.07 -0.18
CA LEU A 192 11.12 6.87 -0.17
C LEU A 192 10.36 8.17 -0.35
N PHE A 193 10.81 9.24 0.28
CA PHE A 193 10.18 10.54 0.19
C PHE A 193 10.33 11.12 -1.23
N GLN A 194 11.57 11.23 -1.71
CA GLN A 194 11.86 11.88 -3.00
C GLN A 194 11.41 11.03 -4.20
N GLU A 195 11.86 9.78 -4.29
CA GLU A 195 11.65 8.97 -5.48
C GLU A 195 10.25 8.34 -5.52
N THR A 196 9.68 8.02 -4.36
CA THR A 196 8.38 7.36 -4.29
C THR A 196 7.25 8.35 -4.12
N TYR A 197 7.24 9.11 -3.02
CA TYR A 197 6.07 9.94 -2.70
C TYR A 197 6.03 11.22 -3.54
N ILE A 198 7.13 11.97 -3.64
CA ILE A 198 7.16 13.20 -4.44
C ILE A 198 6.94 12.88 -5.91
N SER A 199 7.68 11.91 -6.45
CA SER A 199 7.56 11.52 -7.86
C SER A 199 6.12 11.07 -8.22
N ASP A 200 5.48 10.27 -7.37
CA ASP A 200 4.11 9.81 -7.60
C ASP A 200 3.10 10.97 -7.56
N ILE A 201 3.21 11.86 -6.56
CA ILE A 201 2.33 13.03 -6.42
C ILE A 201 2.50 13.96 -7.63
N VAL A 202 3.74 14.25 -8.02
CA VAL A 202 4.09 15.13 -9.14
C VAL A 202 3.55 14.58 -10.46
N LYS A 203 3.80 13.29 -10.75
CA LYS A 203 3.34 12.63 -11.98
C LYS A 203 1.82 12.59 -12.05
N ARG A 204 1.17 12.16 -10.97
CA ARG A 204 -0.28 12.01 -10.92
C ARG A 204 -1.01 13.34 -11.11
N ASN A 205 -0.58 14.37 -10.39
CA ASN A 205 -1.23 15.67 -10.40
C ASN A 205 -0.66 16.63 -11.47
N LYS A 206 0.27 16.14 -12.31
CA LYS A 206 0.94 16.94 -13.35
C LYS A 206 1.50 18.26 -12.80
N ILE A 207 2.11 18.20 -11.59
CA ILE A 207 2.63 19.37 -10.89
C ILE A 207 3.85 19.91 -11.66
N ARG A 208 3.80 21.20 -12.05
CA ARG A 208 4.87 21.85 -12.80
C ARG A 208 5.98 22.40 -11.90
N ASN A 209 5.64 22.81 -10.69
CA ASN A 209 6.59 23.40 -9.73
C ASN A 209 6.80 22.44 -8.55
N VAL A 210 7.83 21.60 -8.67
CA VAL A 210 8.17 20.58 -7.66
C VAL A 210 8.69 21.24 -6.39
N GLY A 211 9.51 22.31 -6.50
CA GLY A 211 10.06 23.01 -5.32
C GLY A 211 8.98 23.66 -4.45
N GLU A 212 7.89 24.17 -5.04
CA GLU A 212 6.74 24.63 -4.23
C GLU A 212 6.02 23.48 -3.53
N MET A 213 5.99 22.28 -4.12
CA MET A 213 5.40 21.12 -3.51
C MET A 213 6.23 20.63 -2.32
N GLU A 214 7.55 20.56 -2.47
CA GLU A 214 8.47 20.21 -1.38
C GLU A 214 8.35 21.19 -0.21
N SER A 215 8.39 22.50 -0.49
CA SER A 215 8.18 23.53 0.53
C SER A 215 6.82 23.41 1.23
N LEU A 216 5.76 23.00 0.51
CA LEU A 216 4.45 22.76 1.11
C LEU A 216 4.51 21.59 2.09
N LEU A 217 5.19 20.51 1.73
CA LEU A 217 5.34 19.33 2.58
C LEU A 217 6.15 19.65 3.83
N ASP A 218 7.23 20.45 3.71
CA ASP A 218 8.02 20.91 4.86
C ASP A 218 7.18 21.72 5.85
N VAL A 219 6.35 22.65 5.33
CA VAL A 219 5.45 23.44 6.17
C VAL A 219 4.38 22.57 6.83
N LEU A 220 3.83 21.58 6.12
CA LEU A 220 2.86 20.63 6.68
C LEU A 220 3.50 19.74 7.73
N ALA A 221 4.70 19.23 7.47
CA ALA A 221 5.46 18.41 8.42
C ALA A 221 5.77 19.18 9.72
N SER A 222 6.19 20.46 9.61
CA SER A 222 6.44 21.32 10.78
C SER A 222 5.17 21.68 11.56
N ALA A 223 4.00 21.53 10.96
CA ALA A 223 2.70 21.84 11.57
C ALA A 223 1.95 20.59 12.10
N ILE A 224 2.59 19.41 12.13
CA ILE A 224 1.99 18.18 12.66
C ILE A 224 1.50 18.40 14.09
N GLY A 225 0.23 18.03 14.34
CA GLY A 225 -0.41 18.23 15.64
C GLY A 225 -0.99 19.63 15.88
N ALA A 226 -0.77 20.60 14.97
CA ALA A 226 -1.32 21.94 15.05
C ALA A 226 -2.50 22.14 14.10
N LEU A 227 -3.46 22.97 14.52
CA LEU A 227 -4.55 23.40 13.65
C LEU A 227 -4.00 24.27 12.50
N THR A 228 -4.24 23.86 11.28
CA THR A 228 -3.88 24.60 10.08
C THR A 228 -5.04 24.68 9.11
N ASN A 229 -5.00 25.64 8.17
CA ASN A 229 -5.95 25.73 7.08
C ASN A 229 -5.26 26.27 5.81
N PRO A 230 -5.85 26.04 4.62
CA PRO A 230 -5.26 26.44 3.34
C PRO A 230 -4.99 27.95 3.23
N ASN A 231 -5.82 28.80 3.82
CA ASN A 231 -5.60 30.25 3.82
C ASN A 231 -4.40 30.67 4.67
N LYS A 232 -4.20 30.02 5.83
CA LYS A 232 -3.01 30.24 6.66
C LYS A 232 -1.74 29.79 5.93
N LEU A 233 -1.78 28.62 5.31
CA LEU A 233 -0.70 28.11 4.48
C LEU A 233 -0.38 29.06 3.31
N GLN A 234 -1.39 29.52 2.57
CA GLN A 234 -1.18 30.50 1.48
C GLN A 234 -0.48 31.78 1.97
N LYS A 235 -0.86 32.33 3.12
CA LYS A 235 -0.22 33.51 3.70
C LYS A 235 1.24 33.23 4.06
N THR A 236 1.52 32.08 4.65
CA THR A 236 2.90 31.65 4.96
C THR A 236 3.74 31.53 3.70
N PHE A 237 3.23 30.86 2.66
CA PHE A 237 3.94 30.72 1.38
C PHE A 237 4.21 32.05 0.69
N LYS A 238 3.24 32.96 0.74
CA LYS A 238 3.41 34.30 0.17
C LYS A 238 4.46 35.13 0.92
N SER A 239 4.52 35.01 2.25
CA SER A 239 5.42 35.80 3.08
C SER A 239 6.86 35.23 3.13
N VAL A 240 7.02 33.91 3.12
CA VAL A 240 8.31 33.23 3.29
C VAL A 240 8.98 32.94 1.94
N ASN A 241 8.22 32.40 0.98
CA ASN A 241 8.76 31.88 -0.28
C ASN A 241 8.42 32.77 -1.49
N ASN A 242 7.79 33.93 -1.27
CA ASN A 242 7.28 34.82 -2.33
C ASN A 242 6.45 34.06 -3.41
N SER A 243 5.82 32.95 -3.01
CA SER A 243 5.08 32.04 -3.88
C SER A 243 3.71 32.60 -4.24
N LYS A 244 3.27 32.33 -5.48
CA LYS A 244 1.95 32.67 -5.98
C LYS A 244 0.89 31.60 -5.75
N ILE A 245 1.21 30.56 -4.96
CA ILE A 245 0.27 29.45 -4.66
C ILE A 245 -1.00 29.99 -4.02
N THR A 246 -2.15 29.48 -4.48
CA THR A 246 -3.46 29.88 -3.95
C THR A 246 -3.98 28.87 -2.93
N ALA A 247 -4.89 29.28 -2.03
CA ALA A 247 -5.54 28.38 -1.09
C ALA A 247 -6.24 27.20 -1.82
N THR A 248 -6.87 27.50 -2.96
CA THR A 248 -7.49 26.47 -3.81
C THR A 248 -6.46 25.45 -4.32
N THR A 249 -5.31 25.91 -4.79
CA THR A 249 -4.22 25.01 -5.24
C THR A 249 -3.70 24.15 -4.08
N ILE A 250 -3.58 24.71 -2.87
CA ILE A 250 -3.16 23.98 -1.67
C ILE A 250 -4.20 22.91 -1.32
N ILE A 251 -5.49 23.23 -1.35
CA ILE A 251 -6.58 22.26 -1.10
C ILE A 251 -6.48 21.09 -2.08
N TRP A 252 -6.37 21.39 -3.39
CA TRP A 252 -6.24 20.35 -4.41
C TRP A 252 -5.01 19.46 -4.23
N ARG A 253 -3.88 20.01 -3.78
CA ARG A 253 -2.63 19.26 -3.55
C ARG A 253 -2.63 18.44 -2.25
N ILE A 254 -3.50 18.77 -1.28
CA ILE A 254 -3.59 18.05 0.00
C ILE A 254 -4.67 16.97 -0.02
N LEU A 255 -5.80 17.22 -0.72
CA LEU A 255 -6.99 16.36 -0.68
C LEU A 255 -7.10 15.39 -1.86
N PHE A 256 -6.40 15.65 -2.95
CA PHE A 256 -6.40 14.87 -4.19
C PHE A 256 -4.96 14.60 -4.68
#